data_2993d95d821a07782186b029fa5982f6
#
_entry.id   2993d95d821a07782186b029fa5982f6
#
_cell.length_a   1.000
_cell.length_b   1.000
_cell.length_c   1.000
_cell.angle_alpha   90.00
_cell.angle_beta   90.00
_cell.angle_gamma   90.00
#
_symmetry.space_group_name_H-M   'P 1'
#
loop_
_entity.id
_entity.type
_entity.pdbx_description
1 polymer ?
#
loop_
_entity_poly.entity_id
_entity_poly.type
_entity_poly.pdbx_seq_one_letter_code
_entity_poly.pdbx_strand_id
1 'polypeptide(L)' 'MPLTMVKSGEINEIKKVGGKEETRRFLENLGFVKGSIVTVISEIGGNMIVSIKESRVAINKDMANKIIV' A
#
# COMPACT_ATOMS: atom_id res chain seq x y z
N MET A 1 -2.57 -7.79 -8.28
CA MET A 1 -3.83 -7.10 -8.02
C MET A 1 -3.62 -5.85 -7.18
N PRO A 2 -4.53 -4.87 -7.25
CA PRO A 2 -4.38 -3.67 -6.42
C PRO A 2 -4.52 -3.98 -4.93
N LEU A 3 -3.82 -3.22 -4.11
CA LEU A 3 -3.87 -3.40 -2.65
C LEU A 3 -5.28 -3.25 -2.08
N THR A 4 -6.13 -2.46 -2.75
CA THR A 4 -7.53 -2.29 -2.33
C THR A 4 -8.35 -3.58 -2.38
N MET A 5 -7.88 -4.58 -3.10
CA MET A 5 -8.56 -5.88 -3.22
C MET A 5 -8.08 -6.89 -2.19
N VAL A 6 -7.10 -6.54 -1.39
CA VAL A 6 -6.53 -7.43 -0.37
C VAL A 6 -7.37 -7.37 0.89
N LYS A 7 -7.64 -8.53 1.48
CA LYS A 7 -8.38 -8.61 2.74
C LYS A 7 -7.51 -8.20 3.92
N SER A 8 -8.14 -7.66 4.95
CA SER A 8 -7.44 -7.32 6.19
C SER A 8 -6.76 -8.57 6.78
N GLY A 9 -5.53 -8.38 7.21
CA GLY A 9 -4.73 -9.46 7.80
C GLY A 9 -3.89 -10.23 6.80
N GLU A 10 -4.11 -10.07 5.51
CA GLU A 10 -3.29 -10.75 4.51
C GLU A 10 -1.94 -10.06 4.36
N ILE A 11 -0.91 -10.89 4.18
CA ILE A 11 0.46 -10.45 3.97
C ILE A 11 0.78 -10.60 2.49
N ASN A 12 1.26 -9.54 1.87
CA ASN A 12 1.56 -9.56 0.44
C ASN A 12 2.91 -8.91 0.15
N GLU A 13 3.51 -9.31 -0.95
CA GLU A 13 4.72 -8.68 -1.47
C GLU A 13 4.34 -7.68 -2.56
N ILE A 14 4.90 -6.49 -2.49
CA ILE A 14 4.65 -5.46 -3.50
C ILE A 14 5.37 -5.84 -4.79
N LYS A 15 4.61 -5.92 -5.89
CA LYS A 15 5.15 -6.24 -7.20
C LYS A 15 5.45 -4.99 -8.01
N LYS A 16 4.66 -3.94 -7.80
CA LYS A 16 4.78 -2.72 -8.59
C LYS A 16 4.07 -1.58 -7.88
N VAL A 17 4.60 -0.38 -8.02
CA VAL A 17 3.93 0.84 -7.58
C VAL A 17 3.73 1.70 -8.82
N GLY A 18 2.48 1.99 -9.14
CA GLY A 18 2.12 2.76 -10.33
C GLY A 18 1.75 4.20 -10.00
N GLY A 19 1.11 4.86 -10.97
CA GLY A 19 0.65 6.21 -10.84
C GLY A 19 1.66 7.24 -11.35
N LYS A 20 1.34 8.51 -11.12
CA LYS A 20 2.21 9.60 -11.52
C LYS A 20 3.49 9.59 -10.70
N GLU A 21 4.53 10.19 -11.24
CA GLU A 21 5.83 10.20 -10.59
C GLU A 21 5.78 10.76 -9.15
N GLU A 22 5.03 11.83 -8.93
CA GLU A 22 4.88 12.40 -7.59
C GLU A 22 4.27 11.41 -6.61
N THR A 23 3.19 10.74 -7.01
CA THR A 23 2.52 9.76 -6.17
C THR A 23 3.43 8.57 -5.90
N ARG A 24 4.10 8.10 -6.93
CA ARG A 24 5.03 6.98 -6.80
C ARG A 24 6.18 7.31 -5.85
N ARG A 25 6.75 8.50 -5.96
CA ARG A 25 7.81 8.94 -5.05
C ARG A 25 7.33 9.05 -3.62
N PHE A 26 6.14 9.60 -3.43
CA PHE A 26 5.54 9.71 -2.10
C PHE A 26 5.39 8.34 -1.46
N LEU A 27 4.85 7.38 -2.21
CA LEU A 27 4.66 6.02 -1.72
C LEU A 27 5.99 5.32 -1.46
N GLU A 28 6.97 5.51 -2.34
CA GLU A 28 8.31 4.94 -2.16
C GLU A 28 8.99 5.48 -0.91
N ASN A 29 8.81 6.77 -0.63
CA ASN A 29 9.37 7.38 0.57
C ASN A 29 8.76 6.80 1.85
N LEU A 30 7.52 6.34 1.78
CA LEU A 30 6.88 5.66 2.91
C LEU A 30 7.32 4.21 3.05
N GLY A 31 8.01 3.68 2.06
CA GLY A 31 8.49 2.30 2.07
C GLY A 31 7.77 1.36 1.09
N PHE A 32 6.81 1.86 0.34
CA PHE A 32 6.10 1.04 -0.65
C PHE A 32 6.94 0.88 -1.90
N VAL A 33 7.84 -0.08 -1.87
CA VAL A 33 8.74 -0.37 -2.99
C VAL A 33 8.61 -1.83 -3.40
N LYS A 34 8.96 -2.13 -4.64
CA LYS A 34 8.94 -3.49 -5.15
C LYS A 34 9.74 -4.42 -4.22
N GLY A 35 9.15 -5.54 -3.88
CA GLY A 35 9.79 -6.53 -3.01
C GLY A 35 9.50 -6.35 -1.53
N SER A 36 8.98 -5.19 -1.12
CA SER A 36 8.63 -4.99 0.28
C SER A 36 7.37 -5.75 0.65
N ILE A 37 7.30 -6.16 1.91
CA ILE A 37 6.14 -6.86 2.45
C ILE A 37 5.17 -5.84 3.02
N VAL A 38 3.90 -5.96 2.66
CA VAL A 38 2.84 -5.09 3.14
C VAL A 38 1.71 -5.93 3.72
N THR A 39 1.18 -5.51 4.85
CA THR A 39 0.03 -6.16 5.49
C THR A 39 -1.09 -5.15 5.63
N VAL A 40 -2.28 -5.49 5.17
CA VAL A 40 -3.46 -4.65 5.37
C VAL A 40 -3.98 -4.91 6.78
N ILE A 41 -4.04 -3.86 7.60
CA ILE A 41 -4.51 -3.95 8.98
C ILE A 41 -6.02 -3.77 9.04
N SER A 42 -6.51 -2.67 8.46
CA SER A 42 -7.94 -2.36 8.47
C SER A 42 -8.27 -1.34 7.40
N GLU A 43 -9.55 -1.07 7.25
CA GLU A 43 -10.05 -0.07 6.32
C GLU A 43 -11.04 0.80 7.08
N ILE A 44 -10.79 2.11 7.11
CA ILE A 44 -11.62 3.06 7.87
C ILE A 44 -11.96 4.24 6.98
N GLY A 45 -13.24 4.43 6.70
CA GLY A 45 -13.73 5.60 5.96
C GLY A 45 -13.10 5.72 4.58
N GLY A 46 -12.67 5.52 3.79
CA GLY A 46 -11.99 5.63 2.49
C GLY A 46 -10.49 5.51 2.59
N ASN A 47 -9.98 5.17 3.77
CA ASN A 47 -8.54 4.98 3.97
C ASN A 47 -8.22 3.54 4.32
N MET A 48 -7.03 3.10 3.98
CA MET A 48 -6.52 1.79 4.38
C MET A 48 -5.38 2.00 5.36
N ILE A 49 -5.42 1.25 6.45
CA ILE A 49 -4.33 1.23 7.41
C ILE A 49 -3.48 0.01 7.08
N VAL A 50 -2.23 0.24 6.78
CA VAL A 50 -1.31 -0.84 6.38
C VAL A 50 -0.04 -0.81 7.20
N SER A 51 0.58 -1.97 7.35
CA SER A 51 1.88 -2.11 7.98
C SER A 51 2.93 -2.29 6.88
N ILE A 52 3.95 -1.45 6.91
CA ILE A 52 5.07 -1.50 5.97
C ILE A 52 6.35 -1.15 6.73
N LYS A 53 7.39 -2.00 6.60
CA LYS A 53 8.69 -1.76 7.24
C LYS A 53 8.59 -1.39 8.73
N GLU A 54 7.82 -2.17 9.47
CA GLU A 54 7.61 -1.99 10.91
C GLU A 54 6.86 -0.72 11.30
N SER A 55 6.29 -0.02 10.33
CA SER A 55 5.48 1.17 10.57
C SER A 55 4.06 0.95 10.11
N ARG A 56 3.12 1.63 10.75
CA ARG A 56 1.74 1.66 10.30
C ARG A 56 1.48 2.98 9.61
N VAL A 57 0.87 2.91 8.44
CA VAL A 57 0.60 4.09 7.61
C VAL A 57 -0.85 4.03 7.15
N ALA A 58 -1.50 5.19 7.15
CA ALA A 58 -2.84 5.33 6.56
C ALA A 58 -2.68 5.94 5.17
N ILE A 59 -3.24 5.27 4.18
CA ILE A 59 -3.25 5.78 2.81
C ILE A 59 -4.68 5.74 2.27
N ASN A 60 -5.02 6.67 1.39
CA ASN A 60 -6.35 6.66 0.79
C ASN A 60 -6.43 5.56 -0.28
N LYS A 61 -7.67 5.25 -0.69
CA LYS A 61 -7.89 4.18 -1.67
C LYS A 61 -7.29 4.47 -3.03
N ASP A 62 -7.24 5.73 -3.43
CA ASP A 62 -6.61 6.10 -4.71
C ASP A 62 -5.14 5.71 -4.72
N MET A 63 -4.43 5.98 -3.63
CA MET A 63 -3.04 5.60 -3.49
C MET A 63 -2.88 4.08 -3.37
N ALA A 64 -3.75 3.44 -2.60
CA ALA A 64 -3.73 1.99 -2.45
C ALA A 64 -3.94 1.28 -3.79
N ASN A 65 -4.76 1.84 -4.66
CA ASN A 65 -4.97 1.29 -6.00
C ASN A 65 -3.71 1.31 -6.88
N LYS A 66 -2.74 2.15 -6.55
CA LYS A 66 -1.48 2.23 -7.30
C LYS A 66 -0.49 1.16 -6.86
N ILE A 67 -0.72 0.53 -5.72
CA ILE A 67 0.17 -0.49 -5.19
C ILE A 67 -0.34 -1.85 -5.66
N ILE A 68 0.47 -2.55 -6.45
CA ILE A 68 0.11 -3.84 -7.02
C ILE A 68 0.83 -4.94 -6.25
N VAL A 69 0.08 -5.91 -5.81
CA VAL A 69 0.61 -7.06 -5.07
C VAL A 69 0.26 -8.37 -5.76
#